data_176739576eb1bdec7d7c330eb8d6c00c
#
_entry.id   176739576eb1bdec7d7c330eb8d6c00c
#
_cell.length_a   1.000
_cell.length_b   1.000
_cell.length_c   1.000
_cell.angle_alpha   90.00
_cell.angle_beta   90.00
_cell.angle_gamma   90.00
#
_symmetry.space_group_name_H-M   'P 1'
#
loop_
_entity.id
_entity.type
_entity.pdbx_description
1 polymer ?
#
loop_
_entity_poly.entity_id
_entity_poly.type
_entity_poly.pdbx_seq_one_letter_code
_entity_poly.pdbx_strand_id
1 'polypeptide(L)'
;MRQLTPDRRGVGRRLAARLAGLVAAAATSAAGFDLTQLTTQLARVKSGEATFTEKRRVEMLDRTLESSGRLAFRAPDTFIRETLKPRREKLEVTGNVLTMSLGERSRTLQLDSAPEAAVIVEAVRGTLTGNRESLERLFDANVSGSAERWSLDLVPRDLRLRGQVASVRVSGRDATVREVQVLLADGDRSTMTIEPLPGAAP
;
A
#
# COMPACT_ATOMS: atom_id res chain seq x y z
N MET A 1 62.75 -47.15 -66.19
CA MET A 1 61.73 -47.90 -67.01
C MET A 1 60.36 -47.56 -66.41
N ARG A 2 59.54 -46.90 -67.21
CA ARG A 2 58.08 -46.77 -67.17
C ARG A 2 57.45 -46.25 -65.90
N GLN A 3 56.98 -44.97 -65.92
CA GLN A 3 55.65 -44.56 -66.39
C GLN A 3 54.52 -45.19 -65.54
N LEU A 4 53.57 -44.50 -65.01
CA LEU A 4 52.60 -43.64 -65.62
C LEU A 4 51.81 -42.84 -64.49
N THR A 5 51.59 -41.62 -64.76
CA THR A 5 50.48 -40.78 -64.29
C THR A 5 49.08 -41.30 -64.71
N PRO A 6 47.98 -40.62 -64.51
CA PRO A 6 47.38 -39.77 -63.43
C PRO A 6 45.96 -40.24 -63.11
N ASP A 7 45.27 -39.67 -62.20
CA ASP A 7 43.96 -39.17 -62.57
C ASP A 7 43.36 -38.20 -61.50
N ARG A 8 42.63 -37.36 -62.06
CA ARG A 8 41.92 -36.17 -61.57
C ARG A 8 40.61 -36.53 -60.88
N ARG A 9 40.12 -35.50 -60.22
CA ARG A 9 38.72 -35.21 -59.86
C ARG A 9 38.36 -35.59 -58.39
N GLY A 10 37.97 -34.69 -57.59
CA GLY A 10 36.85 -33.87 -57.71
C GLY A 10 36.76 -32.73 -56.62
N VAL A 11 36.50 -31.65 -57.15
CA VAL A 11 36.10 -30.44 -56.53
C VAL A 11 34.85 -30.64 -55.66
N GLY A 12 34.92 -30.20 -54.43
CA GLY A 12 33.74 -30.20 -53.52
C GLY A 12 33.91 -29.21 -52.43
N ARG A 13 34.12 -27.90 -52.75
CA ARG A 13 33.97 -26.82 -51.82
C ARG A 13 32.47 -26.70 -51.42
N ARG A 14 32.12 -27.26 -50.33
CA ARG A 14 30.82 -26.91 -49.69
C ARG A 14 31.05 -25.85 -48.64
N LEU A 15 30.74 -24.61 -49.03
CA LEU A 15 30.51 -23.49 -48.11
C LEU A 15 29.32 -23.87 -47.23
N ALA A 16 29.59 -24.20 -45.99
CA ALA A 16 28.55 -24.21 -44.95
C ALA A 16 28.46 -22.79 -44.37
N ALA A 17 27.54 -22.01 -44.92
CA ALA A 17 27.16 -20.75 -44.35
C ALA A 17 26.50 -21.02 -42.99
N ARG A 18 27.20 -20.71 -41.89
CA ARG A 18 26.61 -20.68 -40.53
C ARG A 18 25.82 -19.38 -40.42
N LEU A 19 24.51 -19.45 -40.57
CA LEU A 19 23.59 -18.43 -40.09
C LEU A 19 23.63 -18.45 -38.56
N ALA A 20 24.41 -17.55 -37.97
CA ALA A 20 24.30 -17.22 -36.56
C ALA A 20 23.03 -16.40 -36.39
N GLY A 21 21.92 -17.06 -36.03
CA GLY A 21 20.71 -16.39 -35.63
C GLY A 21 20.95 -15.67 -34.33
N LEU A 22 21.04 -14.34 -34.40
CA LEU A 22 21.08 -13.44 -33.26
C LEU A 22 19.65 -13.41 -32.63
N VAL A 23 19.39 -14.28 -31.66
CA VAL A 23 18.20 -14.19 -30.83
C VAL A 23 18.43 -13.02 -29.87
N ALA A 24 17.98 -11.84 -30.27
CA ALA A 24 17.85 -10.73 -29.36
C ALA A 24 16.74 -11.06 -28.34
N ALA A 25 17.14 -11.60 -27.21
CA ALA A 25 16.26 -11.71 -26.06
C ALA A 25 15.91 -10.28 -25.62
N ALA A 26 14.76 -9.78 -26.05
CA ALA A 26 14.17 -8.59 -25.51
C ALA A 26 13.91 -8.88 -24.02
N ALA A 27 14.78 -8.40 -23.14
CA ALA A 27 14.53 -8.33 -21.72
C ALA A 27 13.37 -7.35 -21.53
N THR A 28 12.14 -7.85 -21.55
CA THR A 28 10.99 -7.13 -21.03
C THR A 28 11.28 -6.92 -19.54
N SER A 29 11.78 -5.74 -19.18
CA SER A 29 11.77 -5.28 -17.80
C SER A 29 10.31 -5.34 -17.38
N ALA A 30 9.92 -6.34 -16.61
CA ALA A 30 8.66 -6.35 -15.93
C ALA A 30 8.72 -5.12 -15.01
N ALA A 31 8.09 -4.03 -15.43
CA ALA A 31 7.91 -2.87 -14.57
C ALA A 31 7.19 -3.40 -13.33
N GLY A 32 7.90 -3.45 -12.21
CA GLY A 32 7.34 -3.91 -10.95
C GLY A 32 6.11 -3.07 -10.60
N PHE A 33 5.18 -3.67 -9.87
CA PHE A 33 4.01 -2.96 -9.37
C PHE A 33 4.47 -1.79 -8.49
N ASP A 34 4.14 -0.57 -8.91
CA ASP A 34 4.64 0.66 -8.31
C ASP A 34 3.53 1.51 -7.66
N LEU A 35 3.93 2.63 -7.05
CA LEU A 35 2.99 3.55 -6.40
C LEU A 35 1.99 4.16 -7.39
N THR A 36 2.38 4.40 -8.64
CA THR A 36 1.50 4.94 -9.67
C THR A 36 0.38 3.96 -10.00
N GLN A 37 0.74 2.70 -10.19
CA GLN A 37 -0.21 1.64 -10.50
C GLN A 37 -1.15 1.38 -9.32
N LEU A 38 -0.61 1.31 -8.10
CA LEU A 38 -1.40 1.13 -6.88
C LEU A 38 -2.39 2.29 -6.69
N THR A 39 -1.94 3.54 -6.75
CA THR A 39 -2.81 4.70 -6.55
C THR A 39 -3.87 4.83 -7.64
N THR A 40 -3.53 4.51 -8.90
CA THR A 40 -4.50 4.47 -10.01
C THR A 40 -5.59 3.41 -9.76
N GLN A 41 -5.23 2.27 -9.21
CA GLN A 41 -6.16 1.19 -8.87
C GLN A 41 -7.10 1.61 -7.74
N LEU A 42 -6.55 2.18 -6.65
CA LEU A 42 -7.31 2.59 -5.47
C LEU A 42 -8.21 3.81 -5.74
N ALA A 43 -7.79 4.74 -6.59
CA ALA A 43 -8.56 5.94 -6.95
C ALA A 43 -9.95 5.64 -7.57
N ARG A 44 -10.18 4.42 -8.01
CA ARG A 44 -11.49 3.99 -8.56
C ARG A 44 -12.54 3.81 -7.48
N VAL A 45 -12.13 3.49 -6.25
CA VAL A 45 -13.02 3.29 -5.11
C VAL A 45 -13.42 4.65 -4.54
N LYS A 46 -14.70 4.98 -4.55
CA LYS A 46 -15.21 6.28 -4.07
C LYS A 46 -15.87 6.21 -2.70
N SER A 47 -16.28 5.03 -2.29
CA SER A 47 -16.86 4.79 -0.97
C SER A 47 -16.73 3.33 -0.59
N GLY A 48 -16.84 3.04 0.69
CA GLY A 48 -16.83 1.68 1.18
C GLY A 48 -17.22 1.61 2.64
N GLU A 49 -17.73 0.45 3.03
CA GLU A 49 -18.00 0.09 4.42
C GLU A 49 -17.30 -1.22 4.75
N ALA A 50 -16.84 -1.34 5.98
CA ALA A 50 -16.11 -2.51 6.45
C ALA A 50 -16.33 -2.72 7.95
N THR A 51 -16.08 -3.93 8.41
CA THR A 51 -15.81 -4.20 9.82
C THR A 51 -14.30 -4.17 10.07
N PHE A 52 -13.91 -3.87 11.31
CA PHE A 52 -12.51 -3.97 11.70
C PHE A 52 -12.35 -4.69 13.04
N THR A 53 -11.19 -5.31 13.19
CA THR A 53 -10.63 -5.78 14.46
C THR A 53 -9.24 -5.20 14.58
N GLU A 54 -8.95 -4.54 15.69
CA GLU A 54 -7.65 -3.91 15.95
C GLU A 54 -7.03 -4.50 17.21
N LYS A 55 -5.74 -4.78 17.13
CA LYS A 55 -4.87 -5.15 18.25
C LYS A 55 -3.81 -4.08 18.42
N ARG A 56 -3.83 -3.39 19.55
CA ARG A 56 -2.82 -2.40 19.92
C ARG A 56 -1.98 -2.94 21.06
N ARG A 57 -0.69 -3.13 20.80
CA ARG A 57 0.30 -3.40 21.84
C ARG A 57 0.83 -2.09 22.38
N VAL A 58 0.67 -1.91 23.68
CA VAL A 58 1.20 -0.76 24.41
C VAL A 58 2.48 -1.21 25.09
N GLU A 59 3.63 -0.74 24.59
CA GLU A 59 4.95 -1.24 25.00
C GLU A 59 5.21 -1.00 26.48
N MET A 60 4.93 0.18 26.99
CA MET A 60 5.11 0.52 28.42
C MET A 60 4.29 -0.34 29.39
N LEU A 61 3.16 -0.88 28.92
CA LEU A 61 2.25 -1.66 29.77
C LEU A 61 2.41 -3.17 29.58
N ASP A 62 3.25 -3.60 28.64
CA ASP A 62 3.35 -4.99 28.16
C ASP A 62 1.96 -5.61 27.93
N ARG A 63 1.08 -4.81 27.35
CA ARG A 63 -0.33 -5.12 27.26
C ARG A 63 -0.86 -4.96 25.85
N THR A 64 -1.69 -5.91 25.42
CA THR A 64 -2.44 -5.82 24.16
C THR A 64 -3.88 -5.39 24.45
N LEU A 65 -4.32 -4.33 23.80
CA LEU A 65 -5.69 -3.86 23.80
C LEU A 65 -6.36 -4.30 22.49
N GLU A 66 -7.59 -4.81 22.60
CA GLU A 66 -8.37 -5.20 21.44
C GLU A 66 -9.59 -4.30 21.30
N SER A 67 -9.88 -3.90 20.06
CA SER A 67 -11.08 -3.17 19.72
C SER A 67 -11.67 -3.69 18.41
N SER A 68 -12.98 -3.49 18.23
CA SER A 68 -13.65 -3.85 16.99
C SER A 68 -14.85 -2.96 16.73
N GLY A 69 -15.23 -2.88 15.45
CA GLY A 69 -16.33 -2.01 15.06
C GLY A 69 -16.51 -1.93 13.56
N ARG A 70 -16.91 -0.77 13.08
CA ARG A 70 -17.21 -0.47 11.69
C ARG A 70 -16.37 0.70 11.19
N LEU A 71 -16.07 0.64 9.90
CA LEU A 71 -15.42 1.70 9.15
C LEU A 71 -16.33 2.11 8.01
N ALA A 72 -16.36 3.40 7.70
CA ALA A 72 -16.92 3.91 6.47
C ALA A 72 -15.97 4.94 5.86
N PHE A 73 -15.90 4.92 4.54
CA PHE A 73 -15.12 5.84 3.73
C PHE A 73 -15.99 6.44 2.65
N ARG A 74 -15.83 7.74 2.41
CA ARG A 74 -16.42 8.46 1.29
C ARG A 74 -15.41 9.48 0.77
N ALA A 75 -14.99 9.27 -0.46
CA ALA A 75 -14.09 10.22 -1.12
C ALA A 75 -14.72 11.61 -1.23
N PRO A 76 -13.93 12.68 -1.16
CA PRO A 76 -12.47 12.66 -1.12
C PRO A 76 -11.89 12.57 0.29
N ASP A 77 -12.64 12.82 1.37
CA ASP A 77 -12.05 13.20 2.64
C ASP A 77 -12.85 12.77 3.90
N THR A 78 -13.93 11.99 3.74
CA THR A 78 -14.73 11.57 4.88
C THR A 78 -14.39 10.14 5.29
N PHE A 79 -13.99 9.99 6.56
CA PHE A 79 -13.68 8.71 7.19
C PHE A 79 -14.41 8.61 8.51
N ILE A 80 -15.06 7.49 8.74
CA ILE A 80 -15.76 7.20 9.97
C ILE A 80 -15.23 5.89 10.55
N ARG A 81 -14.84 5.92 11.81
CA ARG A 81 -14.55 4.74 12.62
C ARG A 81 -15.51 4.71 13.79
N GLU A 82 -16.38 3.72 13.82
CA GLU A 82 -17.26 3.44 14.94
C GLU A 82 -16.74 2.21 15.70
N THR A 83 -16.11 2.42 16.84
CA THR A 83 -15.71 1.35 17.76
C THR A 83 -16.93 0.91 18.52
N LEU A 84 -17.22 -0.40 18.51
CA LEU A 84 -18.33 -1.01 19.21
C LEU A 84 -17.87 -1.74 20.48
N LYS A 85 -16.66 -2.28 20.47
CA LYS A 85 -16.02 -2.97 21.59
C LYS A 85 -14.61 -2.44 21.80
N PRO A 86 -14.12 -2.31 23.04
CA PRO A 86 -14.77 -2.61 24.31
C PRO A 86 -15.81 -1.57 24.72
N ARG A 87 -15.73 -0.34 24.20
CA ARG A 87 -16.64 0.78 24.50
C ARG A 87 -17.02 1.48 23.21
N ARG A 88 -18.27 1.94 23.13
CA ARG A 88 -18.73 2.68 21.96
C ARG A 88 -18.05 4.06 21.89
N GLU A 89 -17.43 4.30 20.76
CA GLU A 89 -16.78 5.54 20.40
C GLU A 89 -16.90 5.77 18.90
N LYS A 90 -17.12 7.00 18.47
CA LYS A 90 -17.11 7.35 17.04
C LYS A 90 -16.04 8.40 16.80
N LEU A 91 -15.18 8.13 15.80
CA LEU A 91 -14.26 9.07 15.21
C LEU A 91 -14.74 9.37 13.81
N GLU A 92 -14.87 10.65 13.49
CA GLU A 92 -15.24 11.11 12.16
C GLU A 92 -14.26 12.18 11.70
N VAL A 93 -13.66 11.97 10.56
CA VAL A 93 -12.78 12.94 9.90
C VAL A 93 -13.48 13.43 8.65
N THR A 94 -13.58 14.73 8.48
CA THR A 94 -14.02 15.39 7.25
C THR A 94 -13.09 16.56 6.96
N GLY A 95 -12.39 16.51 5.85
CA GLY A 95 -11.34 17.48 5.55
C GLY A 95 -10.27 17.50 6.66
N ASN A 96 -10.06 18.66 7.27
CA ASN A 96 -9.10 18.86 8.37
C ASN A 96 -9.76 18.81 9.76
N VAL A 97 -11.00 18.35 9.86
CA VAL A 97 -11.77 18.33 11.10
C VAL A 97 -11.91 16.91 11.62
N LEU A 98 -11.48 16.67 12.85
CA LEU A 98 -11.68 15.42 13.57
C LEU A 98 -12.74 15.64 14.67
N THR A 99 -13.82 14.87 14.61
CA THR A 99 -14.85 14.82 15.63
C THR A 99 -14.78 13.48 16.35
N MET A 100 -14.66 13.53 17.68
CA MET A 100 -14.66 12.37 18.56
C MET A 100 -15.93 12.39 19.40
N SER A 101 -16.69 11.31 19.41
CA SER A 101 -17.92 11.18 20.19
C SER A 101 -17.85 9.97 21.10
N LEU A 102 -18.20 10.18 22.37
CA LEU A 102 -18.23 9.17 23.40
C LEU A 102 -19.56 9.29 24.17
N GLY A 103 -20.54 8.43 23.87
CA GLY A 103 -21.92 8.60 24.33
C GLY A 103 -22.49 9.93 23.82
N GLU A 104 -23.03 10.75 24.72
CA GLU A 104 -23.59 12.06 24.40
C GLU A 104 -22.54 13.19 24.31
N ARG A 105 -21.29 12.90 24.68
CA ARG A 105 -20.20 13.90 24.63
C ARG A 105 -19.52 13.86 23.29
N SER A 106 -19.35 15.03 22.68
CA SER A 106 -18.60 15.19 21.44
C SER A 106 -17.54 16.28 21.60
N ARG A 107 -16.41 16.07 20.98
CA ARG A 107 -15.30 17.04 20.90
C ARG A 107 -14.83 17.11 19.47
N THR A 108 -14.69 18.33 18.99
CA THR A 108 -14.15 18.59 17.64
C THR A 108 -12.81 19.31 17.75
N LEU A 109 -11.85 18.94 16.92
CA LEU A 109 -10.54 19.56 16.84
C LEU A 109 -10.05 19.58 15.39
N GLN A 110 -9.10 20.47 15.10
CA GLN A 110 -8.38 20.47 13.83
C GLN A 110 -7.29 19.40 13.86
N LEU A 111 -7.13 18.66 12.77
CA LEU A 111 -6.07 17.63 12.66
C LEU A 111 -4.68 18.22 12.89
N ASP A 112 -4.45 19.47 12.48
CA ASP A 112 -3.17 20.17 12.70
C ASP A 112 -2.80 20.30 14.18
N SER A 113 -3.80 20.26 15.09
CA SER A 113 -3.57 20.25 16.54
C SER A 113 -3.32 18.87 17.13
N ALA A 114 -3.39 17.80 16.31
CA ALA A 114 -3.18 16.42 16.70
C ALA A 114 -2.26 15.70 15.69
N PRO A 115 -0.94 16.00 15.70
CA PRO A 115 -0.03 15.62 14.64
C PRO A 115 0.10 14.10 14.44
N GLU A 116 0.00 13.29 15.52
CA GLU A 116 -0.05 11.83 15.39
C GLU A 116 -1.27 11.38 14.58
N ALA A 117 -2.45 11.88 14.93
CA ALA A 117 -3.69 11.56 14.22
C ALA A 117 -3.63 12.08 12.76
N ALA A 118 -3.09 13.27 12.54
CA ALA A 118 -2.94 13.86 11.22
C ALA A 118 -2.11 12.97 10.28
N VAL A 119 -0.97 12.46 10.75
CA VAL A 119 -0.11 11.55 9.95
C VAL A 119 -0.86 10.29 9.56
N ILE A 120 -1.54 9.65 10.50
CA ILE A 120 -2.28 8.41 10.25
C ILE A 120 -3.44 8.67 9.27
N VAL A 121 -4.18 9.76 9.48
CA VAL A 121 -5.30 10.15 8.59
C VAL A 121 -4.80 10.43 7.18
N GLU A 122 -3.69 11.16 7.01
CA GLU A 122 -3.14 11.48 5.70
C GLU A 122 -2.61 10.23 4.97
N ALA A 123 -1.98 9.31 5.70
CA ALA A 123 -1.54 8.03 5.13
C ALA A 123 -2.73 7.21 4.61
N VAL A 124 -3.80 7.10 5.41
CA VAL A 124 -5.01 6.36 5.03
C VAL A 124 -5.75 7.09 3.91
N ARG A 125 -5.93 8.42 4.01
CA ARG A 125 -6.59 9.24 3.00
C ARG A 125 -5.89 9.14 1.65
N GLY A 126 -4.58 9.40 1.62
CA GLY A 126 -3.79 9.33 0.40
C GLY A 126 -3.86 7.95 -0.26
N THR A 127 -3.86 6.89 0.55
CA THR A 127 -4.00 5.51 0.06
C THR A 127 -5.40 5.27 -0.52
N LEU A 128 -6.47 5.50 0.25
CA LEU A 128 -7.85 5.19 -0.16
C LEU A 128 -8.33 6.05 -1.34
N THR A 129 -7.85 7.30 -1.43
CA THR A 129 -8.20 8.18 -2.56
C THR A 129 -7.30 8.02 -3.77
N GLY A 130 -6.22 7.24 -3.63
CA GLY A 130 -5.21 7.12 -4.67
C GLY A 130 -4.46 8.44 -4.94
N ASN A 131 -4.35 9.31 -3.95
CA ASN A 131 -3.66 10.60 -4.08
C ASN A 131 -2.15 10.43 -3.95
N ARG A 132 -1.54 10.01 -5.07
CA ARG A 132 -0.10 9.81 -5.18
C ARG A 132 0.71 11.03 -4.75
N GLU A 133 0.33 12.22 -5.23
CA GLU A 133 1.05 13.46 -4.95
C GLU A 133 1.12 13.75 -3.45
N SER A 134 -0.01 13.58 -2.73
CA SER A 134 -0.03 13.75 -1.28
C SER A 134 0.85 12.73 -0.58
N LEU A 135 0.81 11.46 -1.00
CA LEU A 135 1.66 10.42 -0.43
C LEU A 135 3.15 10.72 -0.63
N GLU A 136 3.58 11.06 -1.84
CA GLU A 136 4.99 11.38 -2.15
C GLU A 136 5.46 12.66 -1.47
N ARG A 137 4.58 13.63 -1.26
CA ARG A 137 4.92 14.87 -0.55
C ARG A 137 5.13 14.65 0.94
N LEU A 138 4.29 13.84 1.58
CA LEU A 138 4.28 13.66 3.03
C LEU A 138 5.12 12.48 3.52
N PHE A 139 5.32 11.47 2.68
CA PHE A 139 5.95 10.21 3.06
C PHE A 139 7.05 9.78 2.09
N ASP A 140 8.03 9.06 2.61
CA ASP A 140 8.83 8.13 1.84
C ASP A 140 7.97 6.88 1.65
N ALA A 141 7.44 6.71 0.44
CA ALA A 141 6.48 5.68 0.09
C ALA A 141 7.18 4.54 -0.68
N ASN A 142 7.01 3.31 -0.21
CA ASN A 142 7.54 2.12 -0.87
C ASN A 142 6.44 1.09 -1.08
N VAL A 143 6.24 0.66 -2.33
CA VAL A 143 5.27 -0.38 -2.70
C VAL A 143 5.98 -1.69 -2.92
N SER A 144 5.40 -2.77 -2.44
CA SER A 144 5.85 -4.14 -2.68
C SER A 144 4.69 -5.06 -3.02
N GLY A 145 4.99 -6.15 -3.72
CA GLY A 145 3.99 -7.14 -4.15
C GLY A 145 3.51 -6.96 -5.58
N SER A 146 2.24 -7.21 -5.82
CA SER A 146 1.57 -7.14 -7.13
C SER A 146 0.20 -6.47 -7.01
N ALA A 147 -0.49 -6.26 -8.13
CA ALA A 147 -1.85 -5.68 -8.12
C ALA A 147 -2.82 -6.50 -7.27
N GLU A 148 -2.69 -7.84 -7.27
CA GLU A 148 -3.56 -8.77 -6.54
C GLU A 148 -3.25 -8.82 -5.03
N ARG A 149 -2.01 -8.53 -4.65
CA ARG A 149 -1.58 -8.50 -3.24
C ARG A 149 -0.42 -7.53 -3.07
N TRP A 150 -0.66 -6.44 -2.42
CA TRP A 150 0.27 -5.34 -2.26
C TRP A 150 0.44 -4.91 -0.80
N SER A 151 1.56 -4.26 -0.56
CA SER A 151 1.86 -3.55 0.68
C SER A 151 2.48 -2.20 0.33
N LEU A 152 2.03 -1.16 1.04
CA LEU A 152 2.51 0.21 0.93
C LEU A 152 3.08 0.62 2.29
N ASP A 153 4.38 0.83 2.35
CA ASP A 153 5.09 1.34 3.52
C ASP A 153 5.24 2.86 3.39
N LEU A 154 4.82 3.58 4.42
CA LEU A 154 4.81 5.04 4.50
C LEU A 154 5.59 5.49 5.73
N VAL A 155 6.73 6.17 5.51
CA VAL A 155 7.53 6.78 6.58
C VAL A 155 7.41 8.29 6.45
N PRO A 156 6.97 9.03 7.48
CA PRO A 156 6.82 10.47 7.41
C PRO A 156 8.15 11.15 7.04
N ARG A 157 8.14 12.11 6.11
CA ARG A 157 9.35 12.87 5.72
C ARG A 157 9.73 13.89 6.77
N ASP A 158 8.75 14.53 7.39
CA ASP A 158 8.99 15.49 8.46
C ASP A 158 9.50 14.76 9.72
N LEU A 159 10.67 15.17 10.21
CA LEU A 159 11.34 14.57 11.36
C LEU A 159 10.53 14.74 12.67
N ARG A 160 9.75 15.81 12.80
CA ARG A 160 8.90 16.04 13.98
C ARG A 160 7.75 15.03 14.00
N LEU A 161 7.14 14.78 12.84
CA LEU A 161 6.08 13.80 12.69
C LEU A 161 6.62 12.37 12.86
N ARG A 162 7.83 12.10 12.36
CA ARG A 162 8.53 10.83 12.57
C ARG A 162 8.83 10.56 14.04
N GLY A 163 9.03 11.60 14.83
CA GLY A 163 9.18 11.52 16.29
C GLY A 163 7.88 11.13 17.02
N GLN A 164 6.76 11.00 16.31
CA GLN A 164 5.47 10.54 16.85
C GLN A 164 5.03 9.24 16.16
N VAL A 165 5.04 9.20 14.84
CA VAL A 165 4.67 8.02 14.04
C VAL A 165 5.90 7.58 13.25
N ALA A 166 6.47 6.43 13.63
CA ALA A 166 7.65 5.88 12.95
C ALA A 166 7.31 5.40 11.54
N SER A 167 6.17 4.70 11.37
CA SER A 167 5.69 4.26 10.06
C SER A 167 4.21 3.90 10.07
N VAL A 168 3.60 3.98 8.90
CA VAL A 168 2.28 3.40 8.60
C VAL A 168 2.46 2.42 7.44
N ARG A 169 1.97 1.19 7.61
CA ARG A 169 1.91 0.20 6.54
C ARG A 169 0.45 -0.07 6.22
N VAL A 170 0.11 0.03 4.95
CA VAL A 170 -1.21 -0.34 4.43
C VAL A 170 -1.04 -1.52 3.48
N SER A 171 -1.82 -2.57 3.65
CA SER A 171 -1.79 -3.71 2.74
C SER A 171 -3.18 -4.09 2.27
N GLY A 172 -3.23 -4.73 1.10
CA GLY A 172 -4.51 -5.06 0.50
C GLY A 172 -4.43 -6.04 -0.65
N ARG A 173 -5.60 -6.22 -1.25
CA ARG A 173 -5.78 -7.03 -2.46
C ARG A 173 -6.61 -6.26 -3.45
N ASP A 174 -6.21 -6.28 -4.72
CA ASP A 174 -6.86 -5.51 -5.76
C ASP A 174 -7.08 -4.06 -5.29
N ALA A 175 -8.23 -3.46 -5.49
CA ALA A 175 -8.55 -2.12 -5.02
C ALA A 175 -9.03 -2.05 -3.55
N THR A 176 -8.78 -3.10 -2.75
CA THR A 176 -9.34 -3.23 -1.40
C THR A 176 -8.26 -3.27 -0.34
N VAL A 177 -8.30 -2.32 0.60
CA VAL A 177 -7.47 -2.32 1.82
C VAL A 177 -7.95 -3.44 2.75
N ARG A 178 -6.99 -4.20 3.29
CA ARG A 178 -7.23 -5.33 4.20
C ARG A 178 -6.60 -5.16 5.57
N GLU A 179 -5.56 -4.40 5.66
CA GLU A 179 -4.86 -4.19 6.91
C GLU A 179 -4.19 -2.82 6.96
N VAL A 180 -4.20 -2.22 8.13
CA VAL A 180 -3.42 -1.02 8.45
C VAL A 180 -2.60 -1.31 9.70
N GLN A 181 -1.30 -1.13 9.62
CA GLN A 181 -0.39 -1.20 10.75
C GLN A 181 0.19 0.18 11.02
N VAL A 182 0.23 0.57 12.29
CA VAL A 182 0.86 1.82 12.74
C VAL A 182 1.92 1.46 13.76
N LEU A 183 3.12 1.98 13.56
CA LEU A 183 4.21 1.93 14.53
C LEU A 183 4.44 3.36 15.01
N LEU A 184 4.26 3.58 16.30
CA LEU A 184 4.58 4.85 16.94
C LEU A 184 6.05 4.92 17.35
N ALA A 185 6.55 6.12 17.55
CA ALA A 185 7.97 6.32 17.90
C ALA A 185 8.34 5.82 19.30
N ASP A 186 7.37 5.71 20.21
CA ASP A 186 7.51 5.15 21.56
C ASP A 186 7.50 3.61 21.61
N GLY A 187 7.33 2.95 20.44
CA GLY A 187 7.28 1.50 20.31
C GLY A 187 5.87 0.92 20.29
N ASP A 188 4.84 1.69 20.60
CA ASP A 188 3.45 1.24 20.49
C ASP A 188 3.14 0.83 19.06
N ARG A 189 2.45 -0.30 18.93
CA ARG A 189 2.07 -0.87 17.63
C ARG A 189 0.59 -1.20 17.58
N SER A 190 -0.07 -0.73 16.53
CA SER A 190 -1.44 -1.12 16.21
C SER A 190 -1.49 -1.90 14.90
N THR A 191 -2.30 -2.95 14.87
CA THR A 191 -2.62 -3.72 13.66
C THR A 191 -4.14 -3.82 13.56
N MET A 192 -4.70 -3.21 12.51
CA MET A 192 -6.12 -3.22 12.21
C MET A 192 -6.37 -4.11 11.01
N THR A 193 -7.09 -5.20 11.19
CA THR A 193 -7.59 -6.06 10.11
C THR A 193 -8.96 -5.54 9.66
N ILE A 194 -9.17 -5.46 8.35
CA ILE A 194 -10.34 -4.84 7.71
C ILE A 194 -11.04 -5.86 6.82
N GLU A 195 -12.33 -6.04 7.05
CA GLU A 195 -13.19 -6.93 6.27
C GLU A 195 -14.30 -6.10 5.61
N PRO A 196 -14.24 -5.85 4.28
CA PRO A 196 -15.26 -5.14 3.54
C PRO A 196 -16.62 -5.80 3.67
N LEU A 197 -17.66 -4.98 3.82
CA LEU A 197 -19.03 -5.47 3.84
C LEU A 197 -19.52 -5.74 2.41
N PRO A 198 -20.30 -6.81 2.19
CA PRO A 198 -20.93 -7.07 0.91
C PRO A 198 -21.87 -5.92 0.51
N GLY A 199 -21.78 -5.46 -0.74
CA GLY A 199 -22.60 -4.36 -1.24
C GLY A 199 -21.95 -2.97 -1.16
N ALA A 200 -20.82 -2.82 -0.50
CA ALA A 200 -19.96 -1.64 -0.61
C ALA A 200 -19.02 -1.76 -1.83
N ALA A 201 -19.63 -2.06 -3.00
CA ALA A 201 -18.86 -2.12 -4.24
C ALA A 201 -18.52 -0.71 -4.74
N PRO A 202 -17.40 -0.57 -5.48
CA PRO A 202 -16.92 0.70 -6.00
C PRO A 202 -17.87 1.36 -6.96
#